data_68f518feebabccac332d34cf1e332c06
#
_entry.id   68f518feebabccac332d34cf1e332c06
#
_cell.length_a   1.000
_cell.length_b   1.000
_cell.length_c   1.000
_cell.angle_alpha   90.00
_cell.angle_beta   90.00
_cell.angle_gamma   90.00
#
_symmetry.space_group_name_H-M   'P 1'
#
loop_
_entity.id
_entity.type
_entity.pdbx_description
1 polymer ?
#
loop_
_entity_poly.entity_id
_entity_poly.type
_entity_poly.pdbx_seq_one_letter_code
_entity_poly.pdbx_strand_id
1 'polypeptide(L)'
;MKKLFSFLLIVFLISCSKDPVIYTLTATANPSEGGTVSPSTQQYDSGDVATVTATASSEYVFQSWSGSASGSSPSTTVTMDSDKAVVANFVKKKYALTVNVEGEGSVTEKVIKAGVATDYNSGTVVELTAVPEGEWLFVEWKGDLTGSENPKEITIDKAKTVTAVFVKKQYPLTIEIEGEGTVTEEVIKQGLATDYNSGTIVELTAVPTGDWEFVEWSGDITSTENPVQITIDGPKTVKAKFMRYFNYKVPSHDWKRDIIPWLNFESISSSNNFNYEISSTATGFGDFNRDGHIDFMTQNVPSQTEWNMFLWDDNQFIIENSLISNPEFQVTTGARKTVTNDFNGDNLPDIIRIDGGHDVLGYTNILLSKSDGSYELKNINEVPFTQYHGFASGDIDNDGDVDLFFGQPKSGFAINDGNANFNWYGVHERINNYFKDVTEQDGPYGAGTVEIIDVNNDGNLDLVVGGTYKDASYDQNLTAPTILWGDGSGNFDYNNKTEVWKLGEKPSYNGKKVDNNDDIVIGDIDGDGINDIVLLYIFQIDNDPNNNGNTTMYSMINVFKGNSDNSFVNKTDEWLNDYVKGFPMTWLLLRDIDNNGFIDIVESESKVGRPGSWTGNSNSIRYEWNGSKFEKIN
;
A
#
# COMPACT_ATOMS: atom_id res chain seq x y z
N MET A 1 -71.36 135.78 -7.95
CA MET A 1 -72.09 136.71 -6.91
C MET A 1 -72.20 135.88 -5.61
N LYS A 2 -71.79 136.51 -4.56
CA LYS A 2 -72.02 136.15 -3.15
C LYS A 2 -71.51 134.82 -2.58
N LYS A 3 -70.40 134.87 -1.86
CA LYS A 3 -70.21 135.00 -0.42
C LYS A 3 -71.07 134.06 0.43
N LEU A 4 -70.52 133.26 1.22
CA LEU A 4 -70.72 133.20 2.65
C LEU A 4 -69.58 132.41 3.37
N PHE A 5 -69.06 132.96 4.37
CA PHE A 5 -68.14 132.56 5.39
C PHE A 5 -68.81 131.55 6.35
N SER A 6 -68.11 130.50 6.71
CA SER A 6 -68.43 129.85 7.97
C SER A 6 -67.20 129.41 8.67
N PHE A 7 -66.99 129.77 9.82
CA PHE A 7 -65.89 129.47 10.74
C PHE A 7 -66.03 128.10 11.34
N LEU A 8 -65.04 127.31 11.24
CA LEU A 8 -65.04 125.99 11.91
C LEU A 8 -63.94 125.96 12.93
N LEU A 9 -64.28 125.75 14.15
CA LEU A 9 -63.42 125.56 15.32
C LEU A 9 -62.64 124.24 15.24
N ILE A 10 -61.33 124.33 15.16
CA ILE A 10 -60.45 123.16 15.22
C ILE A 10 -60.11 122.79 16.67
N VAL A 11 -60.65 121.68 17.17
CA VAL A 11 -60.25 121.09 18.44
C VAL A 11 -59.04 120.17 18.19
N PHE A 12 -57.88 120.60 18.67
CA PHE A 12 -56.70 119.74 18.72
C PHE A 12 -56.87 118.64 19.79
N LEU A 13 -57.11 117.34 19.39
CA LEU A 13 -56.94 116.19 20.26
C LEU A 13 -55.46 115.78 20.20
N ILE A 14 -54.71 116.02 21.23
CA ILE A 14 -53.38 115.46 21.43
C ILE A 14 -53.63 114.08 21.84
N SER A 15 -53.46 113.14 20.87
CA SER A 15 -53.34 111.69 21.12
C SER A 15 -51.91 111.41 21.57
N CYS A 16 -51.72 111.09 22.82
CA CYS A 16 -50.44 110.56 23.33
C CYS A 16 -50.34 109.08 22.94
N SER A 17 -49.78 108.81 21.76
CA SER A 17 -49.43 107.50 21.42
C SER A 17 -48.17 107.11 22.21
N LYS A 18 -48.28 106.22 23.17
CA LYS A 18 -47.09 105.51 23.69
C LYS A 18 -46.47 104.77 22.56
N ASP A 19 -45.21 105.02 22.28
CA ASP A 19 -44.43 104.15 21.35
C ASP A 19 -44.51 102.70 21.81
N PRO A 20 -44.80 101.80 20.91
CA PRO A 20 -44.88 100.38 21.27
C PRO A 20 -43.54 99.94 21.85
N VAL A 21 -43.57 99.32 23.01
CA VAL A 21 -42.37 98.67 23.58
C VAL A 21 -42.12 97.44 22.80
N ILE A 22 -40.99 97.39 22.07
CA ILE A 22 -40.57 96.26 21.21
C ILE A 22 -39.55 95.48 21.97
N TYR A 23 -39.73 94.10 21.98
CA TYR A 23 -38.80 93.12 22.52
C TYR A 23 -38.25 92.25 21.42
N THR A 24 -36.97 91.82 21.58
CA THR A 24 -36.31 90.97 20.64
C THR A 24 -36.34 89.54 21.14
N LEU A 25 -36.85 88.66 20.29
CA LEU A 25 -36.66 87.21 20.46
C LEU A 25 -35.38 86.80 19.74
N THR A 26 -34.46 86.06 20.43
CA THR A 26 -33.32 85.41 19.85
C THR A 26 -33.45 83.92 20.10
N ALA A 27 -33.44 83.14 19.03
CA ALA A 27 -33.52 81.66 19.11
C ALA A 27 -32.30 80.99 18.45
N THR A 28 -31.68 80.11 19.15
CA THR A 28 -30.46 79.39 18.70
C THR A 28 -30.60 77.87 18.77
N ALA A 29 -29.84 77.17 17.97
CA ALA A 29 -29.72 75.71 18.01
C ALA A 29 -28.49 75.30 18.84
N ASN A 30 -28.61 74.24 19.63
CA ASN A 30 -27.52 73.63 20.40
C ASN A 30 -27.54 72.08 20.25
N PRO A 31 -26.52 71.46 19.63
CA PRO A 31 -25.42 72.12 18.92
C PRO A 31 -25.94 72.85 17.65
N SER A 32 -25.16 73.75 17.10
CA SER A 32 -25.57 74.57 15.93
C SER A 32 -25.83 73.71 14.69
N GLU A 33 -25.10 72.61 14.53
CA GLU A 33 -25.28 71.60 13.47
C GLU A 33 -26.52 70.72 13.69
N GLY A 34 -27.08 70.70 14.88
CA GLY A 34 -28.21 69.84 15.26
C GLY A 34 -29.52 70.17 14.57
N GLY A 35 -29.65 71.39 14.05
CA GLY A 35 -30.88 71.84 13.39
C GLY A 35 -30.98 73.33 13.21
N THR A 36 -32.16 73.80 12.85
CA THR A 36 -32.47 75.19 12.68
C THR A 36 -33.63 75.60 13.58
N VAL A 37 -33.70 76.90 13.91
CA VAL A 37 -34.81 77.46 14.66
C VAL A 37 -35.38 78.61 13.85
N SER A 38 -36.71 78.72 13.74
CA SER A 38 -37.40 79.73 13.00
C SER A 38 -38.50 80.37 13.90
N PRO A 39 -38.55 81.68 14.01
CA PRO A 39 -37.53 82.65 13.58
C PRO A 39 -36.28 82.59 14.45
N SER A 40 -35.09 82.89 13.91
CA SER A 40 -33.80 82.88 14.65
C SER A 40 -33.62 84.19 15.42
N THR A 41 -34.13 85.30 14.87
CA THR A 41 -34.22 86.66 15.54
C THR A 41 -35.39 87.40 14.93
N GLN A 42 -36.25 87.96 15.81
CA GLN A 42 -37.39 88.74 15.37
C GLN A 42 -37.85 89.71 16.49
N GLN A 43 -38.35 90.87 16.10
CA GLN A 43 -38.91 91.84 17.02
C GLN A 43 -40.43 91.66 17.10
N TYR A 44 -41.00 91.91 18.30
CA TYR A 44 -42.42 91.78 18.64
C TYR A 44 -42.84 92.90 19.55
N ASP A 45 -44.09 93.31 19.47
CA ASP A 45 -44.66 94.22 20.41
C ASP A 45 -44.82 93.61 21.81
N SER A 46 -44.74 94.44 22.85
CA SER A 46 -44.91 93.98 24.23
C SER A 46 -46.26 93.28 24.42
N GLY A 47 -46.21 92.03 24.89
CA GLY A 47 -47.37 91.19 25.10
C GLY A 47 -47.69 90.20 23.96
N ASP A 48 -47.01 90.33 22.84
CA ASP A 48 -47.16 89.35 21.74
C ASP A 48 -46.74 87.94 22.15
N VAL A 49 -47.33 86.98 21.49
CA VAL A 49 -46.97 85.60 21.65
C VAL A 49 -46.21 85.16 20.41
N ALA A 50 -44.90 84.98 20.54
CA ALA A 50 -44.02 84.48 19.48
C ALA A 50 -44.07 82.97 19.42
N THR A 51 -44.24 82.43 18.22
CA THR A 51 -44.11 80.98 17.99
C THR A 51 -42.71 80.66 17.46
N VAL A 52 -41.99 79.76 18.09
CA VAL A 52 -40.68 79.23 17.64
C VAL A 52 -40.79 77.77 17.27
N THR A 53 -40.14 77.40 16.15
CA THR A 53 -40.16 76.03 15.65
C THR A 53 -38.73 75.57 15.43
N ALA A 54 -38.39 74.43 16.00
CA ALA A 54 -37.13 73.73 15.81
C ALA A 54 -37.29 72.66 14.72
N THR A 55 -36.37 72.66 13.76
CA THR A 55 -36.29 71.62 12.72
C THR A 55 -34.95 70.93 12.86
N ALA A 56 -34.96 69.62 13.20
CA ALA A 56 -33.75 68.82 13.35
C ALA A 56 -33.09 68.57 12.01
N SER A 57 -31.77 68.58 11.95
CA SER A 57 -30.96 68.06 10.86
C SER A 57 -31.13 66.50 10.74
N SER A 58 -30.75 65.93 9.61
CA SER A 58 -30.97 64.48 9.29
C SER A 58 -30.45 63.50 10.36
N GLU A 59 -29.32 63.80 11.00
CA GLU A 59 -28.65 63.00 12.00
C GLU A 59 -29.00 63.36 13.46
N TYR A 60 -29.92 64.30 13.66
CA TYR A 60 -30.32 64.75 14.97
C TYR A 60 -31.83 64.59 15.19
N VAL A 61 -32.20 64.58 16.44
CA VAL A 61 -33.58 64.71 16.89
C VAL A 61 -33.68 65.92 17.83
N PHE A 62 -34.80 66.68 17.75
CA PHE A 62 -35.07 67.71 18.75
C PHE A 62 -35.33 67.05 20.11
N GLN A 63 -34.67 67.53 21.14
CA GLN A 63 -34.82 67.02 22.51
C GLN A 63 -35.71 67.91 23.39
N SER A 64 -35.38 69.20 23.44
CA SER A 64 -36.08 70.12 24.34
C SER A 64 -35.77 71.58 24.03
N TRP A 65 -36.63 72.46 24.51
CA TRP A 65 -36.33 73.86 24.61
C TRP A 65 -35.67 74.18 25.95
N SER A 66 -34.83 75.22 25.98
CA SER A 66 -34.25 75.81 27.19
C SER A 66 -34.13 77.33 27.05
N GLY A 67 -33.77 78.06 28.16
CA GLY A 67 -33.78 79.48 28.21
C GLY A 67 -35.18 80.07 28.54
N SER A 68 -35.71 80.97 27.71
CA SER A 68 -37.04 81.56 27.91
C SER A 68 -38.21 80.68 27.46
N ALA A 69 -37.92 79.46 26.95
CA ALA A 69 -38.90 78.43 26.61
C ALA A 69 -38.54 77.14 27.27
N SER A 70 -39.50 76.21 27.38
CA SER A 70 -39.32 74.88 27.88
C SER A 70 -40.26 73.91 27.17
N GLY A 71 -39.98 72.57 27.30
CA GLY A 71 -40.83 71.54 26.72
C GLY A 71 -40.09 70.75 25.66
N SER A 72 -40.71 69.65 25.20
CA SER A 72 -40.17 68.66 24.24
C SER A 72 -40.89 68.62 22.88
N SER A 73 -41.89 69.55 22.69
CA SER A 73 -42.53 69.73 21.39
C SER A 73 -41.63 70.56 20.48
N PRO A 74 -41.41 70.22 19.22
CA PRO A 74 -40.61 71.02 18.28
C PRO A 74 -41.11 72.41 18.02
N SER A 75 -42.37 72.71 18.35
CA SER A 75 -42.94 74.09 18.30
C SER A 75 -43.41 74.50 19.68
N THR A 76 -43.07 75.70 20.06
CA THR A 76 -43.48 76.29 21.36
C THR A 76 -43.77 77.76 21.20
N THR A 77 -44.42 78.39 22.22
CA THR A 77 -44.75 79.80 22.24
C THR A 77 -44.03 80.47 23.38
N VAL A 78 -43.70 81.77 23.18
CA VAL A 78 -43.07 82.66 24.18
C VAL A 78 -43.78 83.95 24.22
N THR A 79 -44.23 84.40 25.41
CA THR A 79 -44.83 85.71 25.59
C THR A 79 -43.74 86.78 25.70
N MET A 80 -43.82 87.82 24.88
CA MET A 80 -42.80 88.85 24.76
C MET A 80 -43.08 90.01 25.78
N ASP A 81 -42.68 89.79 27.02
CA ASP A 81 -42.75 90.74 28.14
C ASP A 81 -41.35 91.33 28.48
N SER A 82 -40.32 90.87 27.81
CA SER A 82 -38.93 91.32 27.82
C SER A 82 -38.22 90.70 26.62
N ASP A 83 -36.95 91.10 26.37
CA ASP A 83 -36.09 90.34 25.43
C ASP A 83 -36.03 88.90 25.87
N LYS A 84 -36.19 87.94 24.90
CA LYS A 84 -36.22 86.50 25.15
C LYS A 84 -35.12 85.81 24.39
N ALA A 85 -34.41 84.89 25.08
CA ALA A 85 -33.46 84.01 24.49
C ALA A 85 -33.96 82.58 24.65
N VAL A 86 -34.09 81.90 23.53
CA VAL A 86 -34.56 80.46 23.47
C VAL A 86 -33.50 79.59 22.81
N VAL A 87 -33.27 78.41 23.34
CA VAL A 87 -32.32 77.44 22.79
C VAL A 87 -33.08 76.16 22.50
N ALA A 88 -33.01 75.74 21.25
CA ALA A 88 -33.41 74.38 20.82
C ALA A 88 -32.25 73.38 21.02
N ASN A 89 -32.47 72.46 21.91
CA ASN A 89 -31.46 71.38 22.16
C ASN A 89 -31.75 70.19 21.27
N PHE A 90 -30.75 69.81 20.53
CA PHE A 90 -30.78 68.61 19.66
C PHE A 90 -29.78 67.60 20.15
N VAL A 91 -30.09 66.28 19.98
CA VAL A 91 -29.19 65.14 20.25
C VAL A 91 -29.06 64.32 19.02
N LYS A 92 -27.87 63.73 18.83
CA LYS A 92 -27.65 62.78 17.71
C LYS A 92 -28.59 61.59 17.81
N LYS A 93 -29.11 61.15 16.66
CA LYS A 93 -29.79 59.84 16.55
C LYS A 93 -28.87 58.74 17.04
N LYS A 94 -29.46 57.77 17.67
CA LYS A 94 -28.74 56.58 18.11
C LYS A 94 -29.16 55.38 17.26
N TYR A 95 -28.17 54.53 16.92
CA TYR A 95 -28.40 53.34 16.13
C TYR A 95 -27.71 52.14 16.77
N ALA A 96 -28.38 50.97 16.72
CA ALA A 96 -27.85 49.73 17.20
C ALA A 96 -26.80 49.19 16.23
N LEU A 97 -25.73 48.60 16.75
CA LEU A 97 -24.82 47.69 16.06
C LEU A 97 -25.07 46.31 16.62
N THR A 98 -25.49 45.38 15.74
CA THR A 98 -25.65 43.97 16.07
C THR A 98 -24.47 43.20 15.46
N VAL A 99 -23.72 42.51 16.30
CA VAL A 99 -22.59 41.68 15.87
C VAL A 99 -22.93 40.23 16.13
N ASN A 100 -22.96 39.43 15.05
CA ASN A 100 -23.16 38.01 15.07
C ASN A 100 -21.83 37.28 14.82
N VAL A 101 -21.75 36.02 15.26
CA VAL A 101 -20.62 35.13 15.03
C VAL A 101 -21.15 33.87 14.39
N GLU A 102 -20.52 33.43 13.30
CA GLU A 102 -20.72 32.17 12.63
C GLU A 102 -19.41 31.36 12.81
N GLY A 103 -19.49 30.15 13.42
CA GLY A 103 -18.33 29.37 13.88
C GLY A 103 -17.93 29.71 15.31
N GLU A 104 -16.69 29.38 15.71
CA GLU A 104 -16.18 29.61 17.06
C GLU A 104 -15.15 30.75 17.07
N GLY A 105 -15.47 31.78 17.84
CA GLY A 105 -14.65 32.97 17.98
C GLY A 105 -15.42 34.08 18.68
N SER A 106 -14.82 35.24 18.79
CA SER A 106 -15.41 36.40 19.38
C SER A 106 -15.12 37.66 18.55
N VAL A 107 -15.87 38.73 18.80
CA VAL A 107 -15.61 40.03 18.20
C VAL A 107 -15.44 41.05 19.30
N THR A 108 -14.37 41.81 19.25
CA THR A 108 -14.16 42.95 20.13
C THR A 108 -14.46 44.26 19.39
N GLU A 109 -15.09 45.19 20.11
CA GLU A 109 -15.49 46.49 19.59
C GLU A 109 -14.66 47.58 20.25
N LYS A 110 -14.10 48.47 19.44
CA LYS A 110 -13.37 49.64 19.94
C LYS A 110 -13.87 50.89 19.23
N VAL A 111 -14.35 51.87 20.01
CA VAL A 111 -14.79 53.13 19.45
C VAL A 111 -13.58 53.99 19.10
N ILE A 112 -13.40 54.25 17.82
CA ILE A 112 -12.32 55.10 17.30
C ILE A 112 -12.68 56.58 17.38
N LYS A 113 -13.95 56.92 17.16
CA LYS A 113 -14.47 58.26 17.23
C LYS A 113 -15.73 58.30 18.10
N ALA A 114 -15.71 59.09 19.17
CA ALA A 114 -16.62 59.06 20.31
C ALA A 114 -18.11 58.92 20.02
N GLY A 115 -18.72 57.98 20.75
CA GLY A 115 -20.16 57.80 20.98
C GLY A 115 -20.35 57.00 22.27
N VAL A 116 -21.58 56.84 22.76
CA VAL A 116 -21.88 56.20 24.06
C VAL A 116 -22.23 54.72 23.89
N ALA A 117 -21.95 53.92 24.92
CA ALA A 117 -21.60 52.52 24.94
C ALA A 117 -22.65 51.46 24.50
N THR A 118 -23.94 51.71 24.31
CA THR A 118 -24.89 50.62 23.93
C THR A 118 -25.66 50.89 22.64
N ASP A 119 -26.02 52.14 22.42
CA ASP A 119 -26.50 52.61 21.14
C ASP A 119 -25.55 53.70 20.67
N TYR A 120 -24.95 53.52 19.53
CA TYR A 120 -23.96 54.43 18.98
C TYR A 120 -24.64 55.69 18.39
N ASN A 121 -24.10 56.87 18.69
CA ASN A 121 -24.53 58.07 18.03
C ASN A 121 -24.22 57.98 16.52
N SER A 122 -25.11 58.55 15.71
CA SER A 122 -24.88 58.70 14.28
C SER A 122 -23.52 59.31 13.96
N GLY A 123 -22.76 58.64 13.02
CA GLY A 123 -21.42 59.04 12.64
C GLY A 123 -20.32 58.53 13.57
N THR A 124 -20.64 57.68 14.56
CA THR A 124 -19.63 56.95 15.34
C THR A 124 -18.90 55.97 14.45
N VAL A 125 -17.57 55.90 14.58
CA VAL A 125 -16.74 54.87 13.90
C VAL A 125 -16.32 53.87 14.95
N VAL A 126 -16.63 52.58 14.66
CA VAL A 126 -16.30 51.43 15.51
C VAL A 126 -15.34 50.54 14.77
N GLU A 127 -14.21 50.19 15.38
CA GLU A 127 -13.28 49.17 14.90
C GLU A 127 -13.73 47.83 15.47
N LEU A 128 -13.95 46.86 14.57
CA LEU A 128 -14.28 45.50 14.91
C LEU A 128 -13.05 44.61 14.69
N THR A 129 -12.72 43.83 15.70
CA THR A 129 -11.65 42.83 15.60
C THR A 129 -12.22 41.45 15.85
N ALA A 130 -12.17 40.61 14.84
CA ALA A 130 -12.51 39.20 14.95
C ALA A 130 -11.34 38.40 15.58
N VAL A 131 -11.65 37.65 16.63
CA VAL A 131 -10.68 36.84 17.38
C VAL A 131 -11.09 35.38 17.28
N PRO A 132 -10.40 34.58 16.45
CA PRO A 132 -10.68 33.16 16.35
C PRO A 132 -10.40 32.43 17.67
N GLU A 133 -11.15 31.35 17.96
CA GLU A 133 -10.90 30.47 19.10
C GLU A 133 -10.30 29.17 18.65
N GLY A 134 -9.23 28.72 19.34
CA GLY A 134 -8.58 27.42 19.12
C GLY A 134 -8.21 27.14 17.65
N GLU A 135 -8.81 26.11 17.10
CA GLU A 135 -8.55 25.60 15.73
C GLU A 135 -9.44 26.28 14.66
N TRP A 136 -9.89 27.53 14.92
CA TRP A 136 -10.66 28.28 13.95
C TRP A 136 -9.85 29.42 13.31
N LEU A 137 -10.27 29.85 12.14
CA LEU A 137 -9.71 30.98 11.39
C LEU A 137 -10.82 31.96 11.05
N PHE A 138 -10.56 33.29 11.23
CA PHE A 138 -11.43 34.30 10.67
C PHE A 138 -11.28 34.33 9.15
N VAL A 139 -12.41 34.33 8.44
CA VAL A 139 -12.43 34.34 6.97
C VAL A 139 -12.90 35.68 6.45
N GLU A 140 -14.05 36.14 6.90
CA GLU A 140 -14.65 37.34 6.37
C GLU A 140 -15.70 37.95 7.29
N TRP A 141 -15.98 39.24 7.05
CA TRP A 141 -17.15 39.94 7.53
C TRP A 141 -18.31 39.83 6.52
N LYS A 142 -19.53 39.64 7.00
CA LYS A 142 -20.77 39.65 6.22
C LYS A 142 -21.77 40.65 6.77
N GLY A 143 -22.72 41.08 5.92
CA GLY A 143 -23.76 42.04 6.28
C GLY A 143 -23.39 43.46 5.92
N ASP A 144 -23.56 44.41 6.87
CA ASP A 144 -23.24 45.84 6.66
C ASP A 144 -21.74 46.15 6.66
N LEU A 145 -20.89 45.17 6.98
CA LEU A 145 -19.45 45.16 6.82
C LEU A 145 -19.07 43.93 6.01
N THR A 146 -18.15 44.02 5.03
CA THR A 146 -17.77 42.91 4.16
C THR A 146 -16.26 42.88 3.95
N GLY A 147 -15.73 41.71 3.56
CA GLY A 147 -14.32 41.47 3.25
C GLY A 147 -13.55 40.82 4.40
N SER A 148 -12.27 40.50 4.17
CA SER A 148 -11.42 39.71 5.05
C SER A 148 -10.41 40.50 5.89
N GLU A 149 -10.42 41.81 5.78
CA GLU A 149 -9.56 42.70 6.57
C GLU A 149 -9.95 42.64 8.06
N ASN A 150 -8.98 42.44 8.94
CA ASN A 150 -9.18 42.30 10.37
C ASN A 150 -7.99 42.92 11.14
N PRO A 151 -8.18 43.96 11.98
CA PRO A 151 -9.44 44.63 12.30
C PRO A 151 -10.01 45.49 11.15
N LYS A 152 -11.31 45.83 11.25
CA LYS A 152 -11.98 46.64 10.24
C LYS A 152 -12.95 47.64 10.86
N GLU A 153 -13.00 48.88 10.31
CA GLU A 153 -13.84 49.95 10.78
C GLU A 153 -15.22 49.97 10.10
N ILE A 154 -16.25 50.30 10.86
CA ILE A 154 -17.62 50.56 10.38
C ILE A 154 -18.16 51.87 10.91
N THR A 155 -18.76 52.66 10.04
CA THR A 155 -19.45 53.90 10.43
C THR A 155 -20.92 53.62 10.71
N ILE A 156 -21.41 54.07 11.87
CA ILE A 156 -22.78 53.89 12.32
C ILE A 156 -23.64 55.09 11.88
N ASP A 157 -24.25 54.97 10.71
CA ASP A 157 -25.16 55.98 10.11
C ASP A 157 -26.62 55.50 10.09
N LYS A 158 -26.87 54.28 10.41
CA LYS A 158 -28.14 53.55 10.58
C LYS A 158 -27.93 52.34 11.46
N ALA A 159 -28.99 51.63 11.79
CA ALA A 159 -28.85 50.32 12.41
C ALA A 159 -28.02 49.39 11.50
N LYS A 160 -27.01 48.77 12.04
CA LYS A 160 -26.05 47.88 11.33
C LYS A 160 -26.11 46.48 11.91
N THR A 161 -26.00 45.50 11.00
CA THR A 161 -25.82 44.10 11.37
C THR A 161 -24.59 43.56 10.66
N VAL A 162 -23.66 43.01 11.43
CA VAL A 162 -22.38 42.44 10.94
C VAL A 162 -22.26 41.03 11.47
N THR A 163 -21.75 40.11 10.63
CA THR A 163 -21.43 38.76 11.03
C THR A 163 -19.94 38.52 10.79
N ALA A 164 -19.24 38.08 11.81
CA ALA A 164 -17.88 37.56 11.68
C ALA A 164 -17.98 36.06 11.36
N VAL A 165 -17.35 35.62 10.28
CA VAL A 165 -17.36 34.24 9.84
C VAL A 165 -16.02 33.58 10.17
N PHE A 166 -16.08 32.51 10.94
CA PHE A 166 -14.95 31.65 11.28
C PHE A 166 -15.17 30.28 10.69
N VAL A 167 -14.09 29.63 10.21
CA VAL A 167 -14.06 28.25 9.73
C VAL A 167 -12.99 27.46 10.47
N LYS A 168 -13.18 26.15 10.59
CA LYS A 168 -12.14 25.29 11.14
C LYS A 168 -10.91 25.29 10.24
N LYS A 169 -9.71 25.23 10.82
CA LYS A 169 -8.47 24.93 10.13
C LYS A 169 -8.60 23.56 9.47
N GLN A 170 -8.01 23.41 8.31
CA GLN A 170 -7.95 22.16 7.57
C GLN A 170 -6.51 21.67 7.52
N TYR A 171 -6.35 20.35 7.61
CA TYR A 171 -5.05 19.71 7.62
C TYR A 171 -5.04 18.52 6.67
N PRO A 172 -3.95 18.33 5.90
CA PRO A 172 -3.79 17.18 5.03
C PRO A 172 -3.53 15.92 5.85
N LEU A 173 -4.02 14.79 5.35
CA LEU A 173 -3.59 13.45 5.70
C LEU A 173 -2.82 12.87 4.52
N THR A 174 -1.56 12.51 4.74
CA THR A 174 -0.71 11.85 3.74
C THR A 174 -0.60 10.37 4.11
N ILE A 175 -0.88 9.51 3.15
CA ILE A 175 -0.73 8.06 3.32
C ILE A 175 0.41 7.59 2.44
N GLU A 176 1.40 6.96 3.05
CA GLU A 176 2.51 6.28 2.38
C GLU A 176 2.30 4.78 2.44
N ILE A 177 2.68 4.07 1.39
CA ILE A 177 2.57 2.62 1.29
C ILE A 177 3.95 2.04 1.07
N GLU A 178 4.31 1.05 1.88
CA GLU A 178 5.48 0.20 1.72
C GLU A 178 5.01 -1.22 1.41
N GLY A 179 5.45 -1.80 0.30
CA GLY A 179 4.95 -3.08 -0.21
C GLY A 179 3.73 -2.94 -1.13
N GLU A 180 3.00 -4.02 -1.34
CA GLU A 180 1.87 -4.08 -2.26
C GLU A 180 0.54 -4.17 -1.50
N GLY A 181 -0.25 -3.11 -1.60
CA GLY A 181 -1.55 -3.00 -0.97
C GLY A 181 -2.19 -1.65 -1.23
N THR A 182 -3.35 -1.44 -0.65
CA THR A 182 -4.09 -0.18 -0.72
C THR A 182 -4.55 0.22 0.68
N VAL A 183 -4.81 1.51 0.87
CA VAL A 183 -5.43 2.01 2.10
C VAL A 183 -6.75 2.68 1.72
N THR A 184 -7.82 2.31 2.41
CA THR A 184 -9.11 2.98 2.30
C THR A 184 -9.32 3.88 3.51
N GLU A 185 -9.93 5.05 3.26
CA GLU A 185 -10.22 6.06 4.26
C GLU A 185 -11.73 6.18 4.46
N GLU A 186 -12.20 6.07 5.69
CA GLU A 186 -13.58 6.32 6.05
C GLU A 186 -13.66 7.46 7.08
N VAL A 187 -14.42 8.50 6.78
CA VAL A 187 -14.63 9.61 7.71
C VAL A 187 -15.72 9.22 8.70
N ILE A 188 -15.33 8.90 9.91
CA ILE A 188 -16.26 8.53 10.98
C ILE A 188 -16.99 9.76 11.51
N LYS A 189 -16.38 10.94 11.44
CA LYS A 189 -16.96 12.21 11.87
C LYS A 189 -16.63 13.30 10.87
N GLN A 190 -17.67 13.84 10.19
CA GLN A 190 -17.55 14.67 8.99
C GLN A 190 -16.57 15.84 9.00
N GLY A 191 -15.84 15.95 7.87
CA GLY A 191 -15.13 17.09 7.31
C GLY A 191 -15.24 17.12 5.78
N LEU A 192 -14.64 18.07 5.10
CA LEU A 192 -14.70 18.23 3.63
C LEU A 192 -13.57 17.48 2.90
N ALA A 193 -13.76 17.22 1.63
CA ALA A 193 -13.24 16.09 0.81
C ALA A 193 -11.73 15.97 0.51
N THR A 194 -10.83 16.89 0.81
CA THR A 194 -9.38 16.74 0.50
C THR A 194 -8.46 17.11 1.64
N ASP A 195 -8.84 18.13 2.40
CA ASP A 195 -8.20 18.47 3.66
C ASP A 195 -9.23 18.32 4.76
N TYR A 196 -8.88 17.65 5.82
CA TYR A 196 -9.80 17.35 6.91
C TYR A 196 -9.88 18.53 7.88
N ASN A 197 -11.10 18.89 8.29
CA ASN A 197 -11.28 19.86 9.36
C ASN A 197 -10.63 19.36 10.66
N SER A 198 -10.00 20.26 11.40
CA SER A 198 -9.43 19.95 12.72
C SER A 198 -10.46 19.24 13.61
N GLY A 199 -10.04 18.14 14.21
CA GLY A 199 -10.87 17.26 15.04
C GLY A 199 -11.67 16.23 14.24
N THR A 200 -11.48 16.08 12.91
CA THR A 200 -12.02 14.95 12.14
C THR A 200 -11.37 13.66 12.60
N ILE A 201 -12.16 12.59 12.73
CA ILE A 201 -11.67 11.24 12.96
C ILE A 201 -11.81 10.47 11.66
N VAL A 202 -10.69 9.94 11.17
CA VAL A 202 -10.60 9.12 9.97
C VAL A 202 -10.26 7.70 10.39
N GLU A 203 -11.00 6.72 9.87
CA GLU A 203 -10.66 5.30 9.99
C GLU A 203 -9.89 4.88 8.75
N LEU A 204 -8.75 4.26 8.96
CA LEU A 204 -7.86 3.75 7.92
C LEU A 204 -7.91 2.23 7.93
N THR A 205 -8.18 1.65 6.77
CA THR A 205 -8.15 0.20 6.57
C THR A 205 -7.09 -0.13 5.52
N ALA A 206 -6.08 -0.88 5.94
CA ALA A 206 -5.08 -1.43 5.04
C ALA A 206 -5.63 -2.69 4.37
N VAL A 207 -5.53 -2.76 3.05
CA VAL A 207 -6.01 -3.88 2.23
C VAL A 207 -4.84 -4.45 1.45
N PRO A 208 -4.29 -5.59 1.86
CA PRO A 208 -3.21 -6.27 1.15
C PRO A 208 -3.63 -6.71 -0.25
N THR A 209 -2.67 -6.88 -1.16
CA THR A 209 -2.90 -7.38 -2.52
C THR A 209 -2.17 -8.72 -2.72
N GLY A 210 -2.86 -9.75 -3.23
CA GLY A 210 -2.26 -11.06 -3.52
C GLY A 210 -1.69 -11.73 -2.27
N ASP A 211 -0.40 -12.08 -2.31
CA ASP A 211 0.33 -12.78 -1.25
C ASP A 211 0.94 -11.83 -0.20
N TRP A 212 0.47 -10.58 -0.14
CA TRP A 212 0.95 -9.62 0.84
C TRP A 212 0.04 -9.58 2.06
N GLU A 213 0.59 -9.26 3.21
CA GLU A 213 -0.12 -9.05 4.46
C GLU A 213 0.19 -7.68 5.02
N PHE A 214 -0.79 -7.10 5.72
CA PHE A 214 -0.56 -5.88 6.48
C PHE A 214 0.22 -6.19 7.74
N VAL A 215 1.28 -5.42 7.99
CA VAL A 215 2.16 -5.61 9.16
C VAL A 215 1.85 -4.59 10.23
N GLU A 216 1.96 -3.32 9.90
CA GLU A 216 1.82 -2.24 10.87
C GLU A 216 1.53 -0.89 10.22
N TRP A 217 1.01 -0.01 11.02
CA TRP A 217 0.97 1.42 10.80
C TRP A 217 2.14 2.09 11.50
N SER A 218 2.75 3.09 10.85
CA SER A 218 3.81 3.92 11.43
C SER A 218 3.65 5.38 11.04
N GLY A 219 4.50 6.27 11.56
CA GLY A 219 4.40 7.72 11.40
C GLY A 219 3.62 8.38 12.53
N ASP A 220 2.59 9.17 12.22
CA ASP A 220 1.75 9.86 13.22
C ASP A 220 0.82 8.92 14.01
N ILE A 221 0.75 7.66 13.62
CA ILE A 221 0.14 6.57 14.37
C ILE A 221 1.06 5.36 14.33
N THR A 222 1.10 4.57 15.40
CA THR A 222 1.82 3.30 15.47
C THR A 222 0.86 2.26 16.00
N SER A 223 0.54 1.26 15.20
CA SER A 223 -0.40 0.19 15.54
C SER A 223 -0.24 -1.01 14.61
N THR A 224 -0.53 -2.19 15.11
CA THR A 224 -0.72 -3.41 14.33
C THR A 224 -2.20 -3.74 14.12
N GLU A 225 -3.12 -2.97 14.72
CA GLU A 225 -4.55 -3.16 14.53
C GLU A 225 -4.98 -2.60 13.17
N ASN A 226 -5.84 -3.33 12.48
CA ASN A 226 -6.41 -2.97 11.20
C ASN A 226 -7.91 -3.32 11.18
N PRO A 227 -8.83 -2.36 11.05
CA PRO A 227 -8.60 -0.94 10.82
C PRO A 227 -8.11 -0.15 12.06
N VAL A 228 -7.64 1.09 11.83
CA VAL A 228 -7.18 2.00 12.87
C VAL A 228 -7.80 3.40 12.69
N GLN A 229 -8.00 4.14 13.79
CA GLN A 229 -8.55 5.50 13.76
C GLN A 229 -7.49 6.55 14.11
N ILE A 230 -7.47 7.65 13.35
CA ILE A 230 -6.59 8.79 13.57
C ILE A 230 -7.40 10.09 13.68
N THR A 231 -7.05 10.94 14.66
CA THR A 231 -7.63 12.28 14.80
C THR A 231 -6.77 13.31 14.08
N ILE A 232 -7.38 14.08 13.20
CA ILE A 232 -6.71 15.15 12.45
C ILE A 232 -6.72 16.45 13.26
N ASP A 233 -5.67 16.69 14.03
CA ASP A 233 -5.46 17.90 14.84
C ASP A 233 -4.28 18.76 14.33
N GLY A 234 -3.67 18.32 13.23
CA GLY A 234 -2.58 18.94 12.49
C GLY A 234 -2.32 18.15 11.21
N PRO A 235 -1.36 18.55 10.37
CA PRO A 235 -0.90 17.71 9.27
C PRO A 235 -0.48 16.34 9.79
N LYS A 236 -0.92 15.27 9.13
CA LYS A 236 -0.61 13.89 9.51
C LYS A 236 0.02 13.15 8.34
N THR A 237 1.00 12.31 8.66
CA THR A 237 1.61 11.35 7.74
C THR A 237 1.54 9.98 8.38
N VAL A 238 0.89 9.04 7.71
CA VAL A 238 0.75 7.65 8.15
C VAL A 238 1.31 6.75 7.07
N LYS A 239 2.07 5.75 7.47
CA LYS A 239 2.63 4.76 6.57
C LYS A 239 2.02 3.40 6.90
N ALA A 240 1.44 2.75 5.88
CA ALA A 240 1.03 1.35 5.94
C ALA A 240 2.16 0.48 5.41
N LYS A 241 2.62 -0.47 6.21
CA LYS A 241 3.61 -1.44 5.80
C LYS A 241 2.94 -2.76 5.48
N PHE A 242 3.17 -3.24 4.26
CA PHE A 242 2.80 -4.57 3.82
C PHE A 242 4.07 -5.38 3.60
N MET A 243 3.99 -6.67 3.90
CA MET A 243 5.06 -7.61 3.62
C MET A 243 4.51 -8.78 2.85
N ARG A 244 5.34 -9.39 2.01
CA ARG A 244 4.97 -10.60 1.31
C ARG A 244 4.94 -11.75 2.30
N TYR A 245 3.81 -12.47 2.31
CA TYR A 245 3.65 -13.64 3.15
C TYR A 245 3.83 -14.91 2.33
N PHE A 246 4.80 -15.74 2.71
CA PHE A 246 4.99 -17.06 2.15
C PHE A 246 4.36 -18.08 3.09
N ASN A 247 3.33 -18.77 2.61
CA ASN A 247 2.71 -19.83 3.39
C ASN A 247 3.42 -21.15 3.17
N TYR A 248 4.50 -21.40 3.88
CA TYR A 248 5.29 -22.63 3.77
C TYR A 248 4.56 -23.90 4.24
N LYS A 249 3.35 -23.76 4.80
CA LYS A 249 2.52 -24.89 5.29
C LYS A 249 1.73 -25.62 4.22
N VAL A 250 1.88 -25.27 2.94
CA VAL A 250 1.22 -26.03 1.87
C VAL A 250 2.06 -27.28 1.55
N PRO A 251 1.63 -28.47 2.02
CA PRO A 251 2.50 -29.64 2.01
C PRO A 251 2.73 -30.27 0.63
N SER A 252 1.97 -29.82 -0.38
CA SER A 252 2.05 -30.36 -1.74
C SER A 252 3.01 -29.60 -2.65
N HIS A 253 3.88 -28.72 -2.08
CA HIS A 253 4.60 -27.76 -2.89
C HIS A 253 6.05 -27.56 -2.44
N ASP A 254 7.00 -27.47 -3.37
CA ASP A 254 8.36 -26.99 -3.12
C ASP A 254 8.42 -25.47 -3.31
N TRP A 255 8.32 -24.77 -2.22
CA TRP A 255 8.29 -23.30 -2.19
C TRP A 255 9.50 -22.63 -2.84
N LYS A 256 10.62 -23.34 -2.92
CA LYS A 256 11.79 -22.81 -3.60
C LYS A 256 11.51 -22.48 -5.07
N ARG A 257 10.69 -23.26 -5.74
CA ARG A 257 10.34 -23.02 -7.14
C ARG A 257 9.51 -21.74 -7.32
N ASP A 258 8.72 -21.36 -6.33
CA ASP A 258 7.95 -20.11 -6.36
C ASP A 258 8.80 -18.89 -6.05
N ILE A 259 9.81 -19.04 -5.21
CA ILE A 259 10.69 -17.97 -4.77
C ILE A 259 11.69 -17.57 -5.86
N ILE A 260 12.28 -18.55 -6.57
CA ILE A 260 13.36 -18.33 -7.54
C ILE A 260 13.04 -17.27 -8.60
N PRO A 261 11.84 -17.22 -9.20
CA PRO A 261 11.52 -16.21 -10.21
C PRO A 261 11.51 -14.77 -9.70
N TRP A 262 11.36 -14.56 -8.40
CA TRP A 262 11.37 -13.23 -7.79
C TRP A 262 12.76 -12.74 -7.43
N LEU A 263 13.78 -13.61 -7.53
CA LEU A 263 15.16 -13.26 -7.21
C LEU A 263 15.78 -12.46 -8.33
N ASN A 264 16.30 -11.29 -8.00
CA ASN A 264 17.17 -10.55 -8.89
C ASN A 264 18.62 -11.06 -8.75
N PHE A 265 18.95 -12.10 -9.49
CA PHE A 265 20.31 -12.68 -9.48
C PHE A 265 21.41 -11.69 -9.89
N GLU A 266 21.08 -10.61 -10.63
CA GLU A 266 22.06 -9.57 -10.97
C GLU A 266 22.45 -8.75 -9.73
N SER A 267 21.51 -8.50 -8.81
CA SER A 267 21.82 -7.81 -7.56
C SER A 267 22.65 -8.67 -6.61
N ILE A 268 22.42 -9.99 -6.61
CA ILE A 268 23.21 -10.95 -5.84
C ILE A 268 24.67 -11.00 -6.34
N SER A 269 24.87 -11.01 -7.65
CA SER A 269 26.21 -11.09 -8.26
C SER A 269 27.01 -9.79 -8.19
N SER A 270 26.37 -8.65 -8.04
CA SER A 270 27.02 -7.33 -8.01
C SER A 270 27.53 -6.92 -6.63
N SER A 271 27.11 -7.61 -5.56
CA SER A 271 27.64 -7.36 -4.22
C SER A 271 29.12 -7.79 -4.17
N ASN A 272 29.99 -6.85 -3.81
CA ASN A 272 31.45 -6.99 -3.85
C ASN A 272 31.96 -8.21 -3.08
N ASN A 273 32.76 -9.06 -3.71
CA ASN A 273 33.44 -10.24 -3.17
C ASN A 273 32.57 -11.49 -2.90
N PHE A 274 31.51 -11.67 -3.66
CA PHE A 274 30.69 -12.88 -3.55
C PHE A 274 31.44 -14.09 -4.17
N ASN A 275 32.07 -14.92 -3.35
CA ASN A 275 32.76 -16.14 -3.76
C ASN A 275 31.95 -17.42 -3.50
N TYR A 276 30.62 -17.30 -3.47
CA TYR A 276 29.72 -18.40 -3.19
C TYR A 276 29.04 -18.88 -4.48
N GLU A 277 28.80 -20.18 -4.56
CA GLU A 277 28.04 -20.76 -5.66
C GLU A 277 26.54 -20.67 -5.29
N ILE A 278 25.79 -19.84 -6.01
CA ILE A 278 24.34 -19.86 -5.96
C ILE A 278 23.86 -20.68 -7.13
N SER A 279 23.23 -21.80 -6.86
CA SER A 279 22.58 -22.61 -7.87
C SER A 279 21.13 -22.84 -7.49
N SER A 280 20.26 -22.85 -8.47
CA SER A 280 18.85 -23.16 -8.28
C SER A 280 18.60 -24.52 -7.61
N THR A 281 19.54 -25.45 -7.74
CA THR A 281 19.42 -26.79 -7.17
C THR A 281 20.00 -26.91 -5.76
N ALA A 282 21.15 -26.27 -5.49
CA ALA A 282 21.92 -26.50 -4.27
C ALA A 282 21.80 -25.37 -3.23
N THR A 283 21.09 -24.29 -3.55
CA THR A 283 20.84 -23.17 -2.65
C THR A 283 19.43 -23.26 -2.08
N GLY A 284 19.28 -23.10 -0.78
CA GLY A 284 17.98 -22.96 -0.12
C GLY A 284 17.56 -21.50 -0.14
N PHE A 285 16.32 -21.22 -0.43
CA PHE A 285 15.74 -19.87 -0.45
C PHE A 285 14.55 -19.80 0.50
N GLY A 286 14.38 -18.66 1.17
CA GLY A 286 13.25 -18.39 2.05
C GLY A 286 13.39 -17.01 2.68
N ASP A 287 12.34 -16.50 3.28
CA ASP A 287 12.37 -15.31 4.12
C ASP A 287 12.67 -15.75 5.56
N PHE A 288 13.97 -15.80 5.91
CA PHE A 288 14.41 -16.38 7.18
C PHE A 288 14.21 -15.46 8.38
N ASN A 289 14.19 -14.14 8.15
CA ASN A 289 14.04 -13.14 9.20
C ASN A 289 12.64 -12.53 9.27
N ARG A 290 11.73 -12.94 8.38
CA ARG A 290 10.35 -12.44 8.25
C ARG A 290 10.27 -10.95 7.96
N ASP A 291 11.17 -10.43 7.12
CA ASP A 291 11.15 -9.04 6.70
C ASP A 291 10.45 -8.81 5.35
N GLY A 292 9.92 -9.88 4.73
CA GLY A 292 9.24 -9.87 3.45
C GLY A 292 10.18 -9.91 2.24
N HIS A 293 11.48 -10.03 2.46
CA HIS A 293 12.46 -10.19 1.40
C HIS A 293 12.95 -11.64 1.35
N ILE A 294 13.35 -12.05 0.17
CA ILE A 294 13.90 -13.40 0.00
C ILE A 294 15.37 -13.40 0.36
N ASP A 295 15.66 -14.23 1.31
CA ASP A 295 17.00 -14.60 1.76
C ASP A 295 17.45 -15.90 1.10
N PHE A 296 18.71 -16.27 1.26
CA PHE A 296 19.18 -17.56 0.82
C PHE A 296 20.27 -18.15 1.71
N MET A 297 20.39 -19.47 1.63
CA MET A 297 21.44 -20.21 2.29
C MET A 297 22.23 -21.02 1.29
N THR A 298 23.56 -20.88 1.29
CA THR A 298 24.45 -21.59 0.36
C THR A 298 25.78 -21.94 1.01
N GLN A 299 26.54 -22.77 0.31
CA GLN A 299 27.82 -23.28 0.77
C GLN A 299 28.98 -22.35 0.45
N ASN A 300 30.00 -22.39 1.31
CA ASN A 300 31.27 -21.76 1.04
C ASN A 300 32.04 -22.51 -0.06
N VAL A 301 32.50 -21.78 -1.08
CA VAL A 301 33.37 -22.31 -2.14
C VAL A 301 34.80 -21.82 -1.89
N PRO A 302 35.83 -22.68 -1.88
CA PRO A 302 35.88 -24.06 -2.35
C PRO A 302 35.70 -25.16 -1.29
N SER A 303 35.54 -24.80 0.00
CA SER A 303 35.56 -25.80 1.08
C SER A 303 34.33 -26.72 1.07
N GLN A 304 33.16 -26.20 0.64
CA GLN A 304 31.86 -26.89 0.61
C GLN A 304 31.44 -27.54 1.94
N THR A 305 32.02 -27.09 3.05
CA THR A 305 31.82 -27.65 4.39
C THR A 305 31.02 -26.80 5.32
N GLU A 306 30.82 -25.52 4.96
CA GLU A 306 30.10 -24.57 5.78
C GLU A 306 28.94 -23.99 4.99
N TRP A 307 27.79 -23.90 5.60
CA TRP A 307 26.65 -23.19 5.09
C TRP A 307 26.55 -21.82 5.71
N ASN A 308 26.30 -20.80 4.90
CA ASN A 308 26.11 -19.45 5.34
C ASN A 308 24.74 -18.95 4.93
N MET A 309 24.08 -18.25 5.84
CA MET A 309 22.85 -17.56 5.62
C MET A 309 23.14 -16.15 5.11
N PHE A 310 22.43 -15.74 4.10
CA PHE A 310 22.53 -14.42 3.48
C PHE A 310 21.18 -13.77 3.58
N LEU A 311 21.11 -12.72 4.40
CA LEU A 311 19.90 -11.92 4.56
C LEU A 311 19.96 -10.70 3.64
N TRP A 312 18.81 -10.33 3.11
CA TRP A 312 18.65 -9.10 2.36
C TRP A 312 18.67 -7.91 3.30
N ASP A 313 19.50 -6.89 3.03
CA ASP A 313 19.62 -5.67 3.80
C ASP A 313 19.90 -4.48 2.88
N ASP A 314 19.00 -3.52 2.83
CA ASP A 314 19.11 -2.26 2.07
C ASP A 314 19.75 -2.40 0.67
N ASN A 315 19.18 -3.26 -0.20
CA ASN A 315 19.64 -3.53 -1.56
C ASN A 315 20.96 -4.32 -1.70
N GLN A 316 21.34 -5.07 -0.69
CA GLN A 316 22.47 -5.99 -0.73
C GLN A 316 22.21 -7.23 0.14
N PHE A 317 22.92 -8.33 -0.18
CA PHE A 317 22.95 -9.48 0.70
C PHE A 317 24.14 -9.38 1.65
N ILE A 318 23.87 -9.61 2.93
CA ILE A 318 24.89 -9.68 3.98
C ILE A 318 24.97 -11.11 4.52
N ILE A 319 26.17 -11.59 4.84
CA ILE A 319 26.31 -12.86 5.56
C ILE A 319 25.91 -12.62 7.00
N GLU A 320 24.83 -13.29 7.41
CA GLU A 320 24.33 -13.18 8.77
C GLU A 320 23.93 -14.56 9.31
N ASN A 321 24.80 -15.10 10.11
CA ASN A 321 24.60 -16.41 10.71
C ASN A 321 24.06 -16.32 12.15
N SER A 322 23.68 -15.13 12.64
CA SER A 322 23.20 -14.98 14.02
C SER A 322 21.88 -15.71 14.28
N LEU A 323 21.08 -15.93 13.24
CA LEU A 323 19.87 -16.72 13.34
C LEU A 323 20.16 -18.23 13.47
N ILE A 324 21.35 -18.69 13.09
CA ILE A 324 21.73 -20.12 13.18
C ILE A 324 22.30 -20.38 14.58
N SER A 325 21.63 -21.23 15.35
CA SER A 325 22.01 -21.52 16.74
C SER A 325 23.28 -22.35 16.88
N ASN A 326 23.74 -22.99 15.81
CA ASN A 326 24.96 -23.80 15.75
C ASN A 326 25.75 -23.57 14.44
N PRO A 327 26.21 -22.33 14.18
CA PRO A 327 26.85 -21.96 12.91
C PRO A 327 28.18 -22.72 12.65
N GLU A 328 28.75 -23.36 13.65
CA GLU A 328 29.92 -24.22 13.52
C GLU A 328 29.62 -25.62 12.99
N PHE A 329 28.33 -25.96 12.75
CA PHE A 329 27.95 -27.24 12.17
C PHE A 329 28.53 -27.36 10.76
N GLN A 330 29.29 -28.42 10.55
CA GLN A 330 29.91 -28.69 9.26
C GLN A 330 29.15 -29.79 8.52
N VAL A 331 28.85 -29.52 7.26
CA VAL A 331 28.28 -30.52 6.35
C VAL A 331 29.39 -31.34 5.72
N THR A 332 29.10 -32.57 5.38
CA THR A 332 30.14 -33.52 4.96
C THR A 332 30.51 -33.38 3.50
N THR A 333 29.63 -32.86 2.65
CA THR A 333 29.81 -32.80 1.18
C THR A 333 29.05 -31.63 0.54
N GLY A 334 29.22 -31.47 -0.79
CA GLY A 334 28.48 -30.50 -1.58
C GLY A 334 27.00 -30.85 -1.77
N ALA A 335 26.13 -29.87 -1.68
CA ALA A 335 24.70 -30.02 -1.96
C ALA A 335 24.45 -30.39 -3.43
N ARG A 336 23.56 -31.33 -3.65
CA ARG A 336 23.04 -31.64 -4.99
C ARG A 336 21.67 -31.02 -5.24
N LYS A 337 20.75 -31.22 -4.31
CA LYS A 337 19.40 -30.64 -4.36
C LYS A 337 18.98 -30.20 -2.98
N THR A 338 18.15 -29.15 -2.97
CA THR A 338 17.47 -28.63 -1.77
C THR A 338 15.98 -28.54 -2.03
N VAL A 339 15.18 -28.64 -1.00
CA VAL A 339 13.76 -28.29 -0.99
C VAL A 339 13.48 -27.34 0.16
N THR A 340 12.49 -26.47 -0.02
CA THR A 340 12.04 -25.52 0.99
C THR A 340 10.58 -25.82 1.33
N ASN A 341 10.29 -26.11 2.60
CA ASN A 341 8.94 -26.28 3.14
C ASN A 341 8.95 -26.01 4.64
N ASP A 342 7.79 -25.99 5.25
CA ASP A 342 7.61 -26.00 6.71
C ASP A 342 7.50 -27.47 7.15
N PHE A 343 8.57 -28.05 7.65
CA PHE A 343 8.60 -29.45 8.09
C PHE A 343 8.22 -29.63 9.56
N ASN A 344 8.12 -28.55 10.34
CA ASN A 344 7.82 -28.61 11.77
C ASN A 344 6.52 -27.89 12.17
N GLY A 345 5.78 -27.32 11.22
CA GLY A 345 4.48 -26.72 11.42
C GLY A 345 4.49 -25.29 11.98
N ASP A 346 5.65 -24.59 11.99
CA ASP A 346 5.77 -23.24 12.56
C ASP A 346 5.60 -22.08 11.55
N ASN A 347 5.41 -22.41 10.28
CA ASN A 347 5.28 -21.50 9.14
C ASN A 347 6.54 -20.66 8.87
N LEU A 348 7.71 -21.20 9.19
CA LEU A 348 8.99 -20.69 8.73
C LEU A 348 9.57 -21.62 7.67
N PRO A 349 10.41 -21.09 6.77
CA PRO A 349 11.04 -21.92 5.76
C PRO A 349 12.10 -22.81 6.40
N ASP A 350 11.87 -24.10 6.39
CA ASP A 350 12.92 -25.09 6.63
C ASP A 350 13.57 -25.49 5.30
N ILE A 351 14.84 -25.80 5.31
CA ILE A 351 15.58 -26.23 4.13
C ILE A 351 16.12 -27.64 4.33
N ILE A 352 15.64 -28.58 3.54
CA ILE A 352 16.26 -29.91 3.47
C ILE A 352 17.18 -29.97 2.27
N ARG A 353 18.35 -30.52 2.50
CA ARG A 353 19.42 -30.66 1.55
C ARG A 353 19.89 -32.11 1.46
N ILE A 354 20.04 -32.59 0.24
CA ILE A 354 20.71 -33.84 -0.01
C ILE A 354 22.15 -33.62 -0.49
N ASP A 355 23.04 -34.43 0.02
CA ASP A 355 24.41 -34.54 -0.46
C ASP A 355 24.53 -35.48 -1.65
N GLY A 356 25.28 -35.09 -2.66
CA GLY A 356 25.33 -35.87 -3.90
C GLY A 356 26.45 -35.43 -4.84
N GLY A 357 27.63 -35.07 -4.31
CA GLY A 357 28.81 -34.89 -5.16
C GLY A 357 29.22 -36.22 -5.81
N HIS A 358 29.83 -36.17 -7.01
CA HIS A 358 30.36 -37.34 -7.67
C HIS A 358 31.27 -38.14 -6.70
N ASP A 359 30.90 -39.39 -6.41
CA ASP A 359 31.65 -40.33 -5.58
C ASP A 359 31.80 -39.97 -4.09
N VAL A 360 30.99 -39.10 -3.54
CA VAL A 360 31.04 -38.74 -2.10
C VAL A 360 29.73 -39.09 -1.43
N LEU A 361 29.80 -39.92 -0.39
CA LEU A 361 28.67 -40.27 0.46
C LEU A 361 28.46 -39.15 1.49
N GLY A 362 27.19 -38.76 1.74
CA GLY A 362 26.85 -37.73 2.70
C GLY A 362 25.56 -37.98 3.46
N TYR A 363 25.33 -37.15 4.45
CA TYR A 363 24.08 -37.09 5.19
C TYR A 363 23.07 -36.15 4.52
N THR A 364 21.80 -36.48 4.63
CA THR A 364 20.74 -35.50 4.41
C THR A 364 20.73 -34.54 5.58
N ASN A 365 20.78 -33.25 5.29
CA ASN A 365 20.81 -32.20 6.30
C ASN A 365 19.53 -31.38 6.26
N ILE A 366 19.11 -30.87 7.41
CA ILE A 366 18.04 -29.88 7.53
C ILE A 366 18.55 -28.64 8.24
N LEU A 367 18.24 -27.47 7.68
CA LEU A 367 18.17 -26.20 8.40
C LEU A 367 16.76 -26.10 8.95
N LEU A 368 16.58 -26.29 10.24
CA LEU A 368 15.29 -26.36 10.89
C LEU A 368 15.02 -25.07 11.65
N SER A 369 13.88 -24.45 11.38
CA SER A 369 13.34 -23.34 12.15
C SER A 369 12.98 -23.74 13.57
N LYS A 370 12.96 -22.76 14.48
CA LYS A 370 12.58 -22.92 15.89
C LYS A 370 11.55 -21.86 16.27
N SER A 371 10.75 -22.18 17.28
CA SER A 371 9.70 -21.29 17.79
C SER A 371 10.18 -19.93 18.30
N ASP A 372 11.48 -19.77 18.59
CA ASP A 372 12.10 -18.51 18.96
C ASP A 372 12.63 -17.68 17.77
N GLY A 373 12.39 -18.15 16.53
CA GLY A 373 12.85 -17.52 15.30
C GLY A 373 14.31 -17.82 14.93
N SER A 374 15.00 -18.66 15.71
CA SER A 374 16.32 -19.15 15.34
C SER A 374 16.25 -20.43 14.49
N TYR A 375 17.38 -20.81 13.91
CA TYR A 375 17.52 -22.00 13.07
C TYR A 375 18.59 -22.92 13.58
N GLU A 376 18.45 -24.20 13.32
CA GLU A 376 19.44 -25.23 13.66
C GLU A 376 19.79 -26.09 12.47
N LEU A 377 21.08 -26.25 12.20
CA LEU A 377 21.57 -27.23 11.24
C LEU A 377 21.73 -28.59 11.91
N LYS A 378 21.13 -29.63 11.35
CA LYS A 378 21.27 -31.01 11.84
C LYS A 378 21.22 -32.03 10.71
N ASN A 379 21.72 -33.25 10.98
CA ASN A 379 21.53 -34.41 10.07
C ASN A 379 20.15 -35.04 10.31
N ILE A 380 19.51 -35.49 9.26
CA ILE A 380 18.37 -36.42 9.35
C ILE A 380 18.96 -37.82 9.38
N ASN A 381 19.14 -38.35 10.58
CA ASN A 381 19.88 -39.63 10.80
C ASN A 381 19.07 -40.86 10.37
N GLU A 382 17.78 -40.75 10.24
CA GLU A 382 16.84 -41.79 9.81
C GLU A 382 17.02 -42.09 8.32
N VAL A 383 17.43 -41.10 7.53
CA VAL A 383 17.72 -41.25 6.11
C VAL A 383 19.10 -41.93 5.94
N PRO A 384 19.21 -42.99 5.15
CA PRO A 384 20.48 -43.69 4.97
C PRO A 384 21.60 -42.79 4.46
N PHE A 385 22.76 -42.89 5.08
CA PHE A 385 23.99 -42.25 4.64
C PHE A 385 24.43 -42.77 3.28
N THR A 386 24.21 -41.99 2.23
CA THR A 386 24.53 -42.35 0.85
C THR A 386 24.54 -41.12 -0.07
N GLN A 387 24.80 -41.34 -1.33
CA GLN A 387 24.67 -40.33 -2.38
C GLN A 387 23.28 -40.45 -2.99
N TYR A 388 22.53 -39.33 -3.04
CA TYR A 388 21.22 -39.29 -3.66
C TYR A 388 21.24 -38.46 -4.95
N HIS A 389 20.49 -38.90 -5.98
CA HIS A 389 20.36 -38.22 -7.26
C HIS A 389 19.00 -37.59 -7.44
N GLY A 390 17.93 -38.22 -7.00
CA GLY A 390 16.57 -37.73 -7.01
C GLY A 390 16.09 -37.35 -5.61
N PHE A 391 15.31 -36.28 -5.51
CA PHE A 391 14.77 -35.81 -4.26
C PHE A 391 13.51 -34.96 -4.50
N ALA A 392 12.43 -35.25 -3.81
CA ALA A 392 11.20 -34.50 -3.86
C ALA A 392 10.51 -34.50 -2.50
N SER A 393 9.64 -33.52 -2.27
CA SER A 393 8.84 -33.38 -1.06
C SER A 393 7.36 -33.20 -1.38
N GLY A 394 6.48 -33.64 -0.47
CA GLY A 394 5.03 -33.50 -0.56
C GLY A 394 4.34 -34.34 0.50
N ASP A 395 3.12 -33.98 0.87
CA ASP A 395 2.25 -34.73 1.79
C ASP A 395 1.67 -35.94 1.04
N ILE A 396 2.35 -37.09 1.09
CA ILE A 396 1.98 -38.26 0.30
C ILE A 396 0.91 -39.14 0.95
N ASP A 397 0.64 -38.95 2.24
CA ASP A 397 -0.38 -39.72 2.95
C ASP A 397 -1.53 -38.86 3.50
N ASN A 398 -1.59 -37.59 3.07
CA ASN A 398 -2.65 -36.63 3.37
C ASN A 398 -2.88 -36.39 4.87
N ASP A 399 -1.81 -36.45 5.67
CA ASP A 399 -1.87 -36.18 7.11
C ASP A 399 -1.61 -34.70 7.45
N GLY A 400 -1.24 -33.90 6.47
CA GLY A 400 -0.98 -32.45 6.58
C GLY A 400 0.48 -32.10 6.77
N ASP A 401 1.39 -33.06 6.78
CA ASP A 401 2.80 -32.89 7.01
C ASP A 401 3.61 -33.19 5.73
N VAL A 402 4.75 -32.51 5.55
CA VAL A 402 5.54 -32.67 4.33
C VAL A 402 6.48 -33.86 4.46
N ASP A 403 6.32 -34.84 3.57
CA ASP A 403 7.15 -36.03 3.43
C ASP A 403 8.23 -35.88 2.36
N LEU A 404 9.12 -36.84 2.30
CA LEU A 404 10.25 -36.86 1.37
C LEU A 404 10.32 -38.15 0.61
N PHE A 405 10.66 -38.07 -0.68
CA PHE A 405 11.10 -39.21 -1.46
C PHE A 405 12.53 -39.03 -1.93
N PHE A 406 13.31 -40.08 -1.81
CA PHE A 406 14.71 -40.18 -2.23
C PHE A 406 14.87 -41.19 -3.36
N GLY A 407 15.50 -40.73 -4.46
CA GLY A 407 15.86 -41.62 -5.58
C GLY A 407 17.34 -41.93 -5.57
N GLN A 408 17.69 -43.15 -6.03
CA GLN A 408 19.04 -43.70 -6.16
C GLN A 408 20.11 -43.25 -5.14
N PRO A 409 21.04 -44.15 -4.78
CA PRO A 409 21.03 -45.63 -5.02
C PRO A 409 20.15 -46.39 -4.02
N LYS A 410 19.73 -45.75 -2.91
CA LYS A 410 18.83 -46.33 -1.92
C LYS A 410 17.54 -45.52 -1.93
N SER A 411 16.66 -45.85 -2.88
CA SER A 411 15.38 -45.17 -2.96
C SER A 411 14.47 -45.53 -1.78
N GLY A 412 13.73 -44.53 -1.29
CA GLY A 412 12.80 -44.71 -0.19
C GLY A 412 12.10 -43.44 0.21
N PHE A 413 11.25 -43.57 1.17
CA PHE A 413 10.42 -42.49 1.72
C PHE A 413 10.87 -42.16 3.14
N ALA A 414 10.91 -40.90 3.47
CA ALA A 414 11.01 -40.44 4.85
C ALA A 414 9.71 -39.70 5.21
N ILE A 415 8.89 -40.35 6.01
CA ILE A 415 7.59 -39.88 6.42
C ILE A 415 7.75 -39.00 7.67
N ASN A 416 7.27 -37.80 7.59
CA ASN A 416 7.30 -36.81 8.66
C ASN A 416 6.20 -37.06 9.69
N ASP A 417 6.33 -36.53 10.91
CA ASP A 417 5.31 -36.52 11.95
C ASP A 417 4.82 -35.10 12.29
N GLY A 418 5.09 -34.15 11.41
CA GLY A 418 4.75 -32.72 11.59
C GLY A 418 5.66 -31.96 12.54
N ASN A 419 6.71 -32.58 13.05
CA ASN A 419 7.69 -31.97 13.93
C ASN A 419 9.13 -32.14 13.41
N ALA A 420 9.27 -32.34 12.10
CA ALA A 420 10.53 -32.66 11.44
C ALA A 420 11.24 -33.90 12.00
N ASN A 421 10.47 -34.90 12.48
CA ASN A 421 10.98 -36.22 12.78
C ASN A 421 10.54 -37.17 11.66
N PHE A 422 11.48 -37.86 11.05
CA PHE A 422 11.25 -38.66 9.88
C PHE A 422 11.36 -40.16 10.19
N ASN A 423 10.47 -40.97 9.62
CA ASN A 423 10.54 -42.41 9.63
C ASN A 423 10.90 -42.93 8.23
N TRP A 424 11.98 -43.66 8.12
CA TRP A 424 12.43 -44.19 6.84
C TRP A 424 11.71 -45.48 6.45
N TYR A 425 11.21 -45.52 5.21
CA TYR A 425 10.62 -46.67 4.57
C TYR A 425 11.31 -46.94 3.23
N GLY A 426 11.74 -48.17 3.01
CA GLY A 426 12.23 -48.57 1.69
C GLY A 426 11.11 -48.58 0.64
N VAL A 427 11.45 -48.42 -0.64
CA VAL A 427 10.44 -48.36 -1.71
C VAL A 427 9.48 -49.55 -1.70
N HIS A 428 9.93 -50.76 -1.32
CA HIS A 428 9.07 -51.95 -1.24
C HIS A 428 7.99 -51.88 -0.15
N GLU A 429 8.13 -50.99 0.78
CA GLU A 429 7.18 -50.86 1.88
C GLU A 429 6.02 -49.92 1.52
N ARG A 430 6.21 -49.03 0.54
CA ARG A 430 5.23 -48.06 0.08
C ARG A 430 4.83 -48.21 -1.40
N ILE A 431 5.62 -48.93 -2.22
CA ILE A 431 5.27 -49.21 -3.62
C ILE A 431 4.91 -50.68 -3.74
N ASN A 432 3.63 -50.99 -3.81
CA ASN A 432 3.12 -52.33 -4.00
C ASN A 432 3.50 -52.88 -5.37
N ASN A 433 3.77 -54.17 -5.42
CA ASN A 433 4.14 -54.90 -6.64
C ASN A 433 5.43 -54.41 -7.32
N TYR A 434 6.22 -53.58 -6.61
CA TYR A 434 7.51 -53.14 -7.11
C TYR A 434 8.47 -54.34 -7.19
N PHE A 435 9.05 -54.60 -8.36
CA PHE A 435 9.93 -55.70 -8.77
C PHE A 435 10.37 -56.68 -7.67
N LYS A 436 9.80 -57.91 -7.71
CA LYS A 436 10.22 -59.02 -6.82
C LYS A 436 11.63 -59.56 -7.09
N ASP A 437 12.25 -59.16 -8.20
CA ASP A 437 13.51 -59.78 -8.70
C ASP A 437 14.72 -58.82 -8.64
N VAL A 438 14.57 -57.63 -8.04
CA VAL A 438 15.67 -56.67 -7.87
C VAL A 438 16.17 -56.75 -6.44
N THR A 439 17.45 -56.97 -6.25
CA THR A 439 18.07 -57.03 -4.92
C THR A 439 17.88 -55.71 -4.19
N GLU A 440 17.77 -55.74 -2.86
CA GLU A 440 17.49 -54.57 -1.98
C GLU A 440 18.42 -53.35 -2.19
N GLN A 441 19.42 -53.45 -3.05
CA GLN A 441 20.36 -52.37 -3.37
C GLN A 441 19.93 -51.50 -4.55
N ASP A 442 18.94 -51.93 -5.31
CA ASP A 442 18.56 -51.30 -6.56
C ASP A 442 17.13 -50.80 -6.47
N GLY A 443 16.93 -49.59 -5.91
CA GLY A 443 15.67 -48.85 -6.00
C GLY A 443 15.19 -48.66 -7.44
N PRO A 444 14.10 -47.93 -7.72
CA PRO A 444 13.71 -47.63 -9.09
C PRO A 444 14.93 -47.12 -9.81
N TYR A 445 15.46 -47.98 -10.74
CA TYR A 445 16.69 -47.69 -11.43
C TYR A 445 16.63 -46.28 -12.00
N GLY A 446 17.45 -45.39 -11.43
CA GLY A 446 17.73 -44.08 -11.95
C GLY A 446 16.72 -43.00 -11.69
N ALA A 447 16.03 -42.99 -10.58
CA ALA A 447 15.33 -41.81 -10.13
C ALA A 447 16.31 -40.65 -9.89
N GLY A 448 16.99 -40.21 -10.94
CA GLY A 448 17.83 -39.02 -10.94
C GLY A 448 17.01 -37.76 -10.84
N THR A 449 15.77 -37.81 -11.31
CA THR A 449 14.77 -36.73 -11.26
C THR A 449 13.47 -37.28 -10.73
N VAL A 450 12.91 -36.64 -9.76
CA VAL A 450 11.69 -37.07 -9.07
C VAL A 450 10.86 -35.84 -8.74
N GLU A 451 9.54 -35.97 -8.92
CA GLU A 451 8.56 -35.00 -8.45
C GLU A 451 7.46 -35.71 -7.67
N ILE A 452 6.89 -35.00 -6.69
CA ILE A 452 5.69 -35.39 -5.95
C ILE A 452 4.65 -34.29 -6.23
N ILE A 453 3.59 -34.65 -6.95
CA ILE A 453 2.57 -33.68 -7.39
C ILE A 453 1.29 -34.46 -7.76
N ASP A 454 0.12 -33.86 -7.59
CA ASP A 454 -1.16 -34.37 -8.09
C ASP A 454 -1.22 -34.15 -9.61
N VAL A 455 -0.85 -35.17 -10.37
CA VAL A 455 -0.78 -35.07 -11.85
C VAL A 455 -2.16 -35.10 -12.49
N ASN A 456 -3.10 -35.83 -11.92
CA ASN A 456 -4.42 -36.06 -12.49
C ASN A 456 -5.54 -35.23 -11.83
N ASN A 457 -5.19 -34.35 -10.88
CA ASN A 457 -6.11 -33.50 -10.12
C ASN A 457 -7.18 -34.29 -9.32
N ASP A 458 -6.81 -35.47 -8.79
CA ASP A 458 -7.70 -36.29 -7.96
C ASP A 458 -7.61 -35.98 -6.44
N GLY A 459 -6.71 -35.10 -6.06
CA GLY A 459 -6.47 -34.66 -4.69
C GLY A 459 -5.44 -35.49 -3.94
N ASN A 460 -4.86 -36.52 -4.56
CA ASN A 460 -3.77 -37.29 -3.99
C ASN A 460 -2.47 -36.97 -4.74
N LEU A 461 -1.36 -36.95 -4.02
CA LEU A 461 -0.07 -36.73 -4.64
C LEU A 461 0.45 -38.00 -5.32
N ASP A 462 0.93 -37.82 -6.53
CA ASP A 462 1.54 -38.88 -7.34
C ASP A 462 3.07 -38.80 -7.30
N LEU A 463 3.74 -39.92 -7.48
CA LEU A 463 5.18 -39.99 -7.58
C LEU A 463 5.60 -40.09 -9.05
N VAL A 464 6.23 -39.04 -9.57
CA VAL A 464 6.78 -39.01 -10.93
C VAL A 464 8.27 -39.27 -10.87
N VAL A 465 8.71 -40.36 -11.50
CA VAL A 465 10.10 -40.79 -11.49
C VAL A 465 10.65 -40.63 -12.90
N GLY A 466 11.73 -39.87 -13.04
CA GLY A 466 12.43 -39.68 -14.30
C GLY A 466 13.10 -40.96 -14.81
N GLY A 467 13.39 -40.94 -16.08
CA GLY A 467 14.06 -42.08 -16.77
C GLY A 467 15.47 -42.36 -16.26
N THR A 468 15.89 -43.60 -16.32
CA THR A 468 16.98 -44.12 -15.52
C THR A 468 18.00 -44.94 -16.31
N TYR A 469 19.23 -44.98 -15.81
CA TYR A 469 20.23 -45.90 -16.30
C TYR A 469 19.98 -47.33 -15.81
N LYS A 470 19.95 -48.25 -16.71
CA LYS A 470 20.05 -49.68 -16.39
C LYS A 470 21.42 -50.16 -16.82
N ASP A 471 22.38 -50.20 -15.86
CA ASP A 471 23.74 -50.72 -16.02
C ASP A 471 24.74 -49.83 -16.81
N ALA A 472 26.01 -49.90 -16.41
CA ALA A 472 27.16 -49.14 -16.89
C ALA A 472 27.54 -49.31 -18.38
N SER A 473 26.77 -50.04 -19.16
CA SER A 473 26.89 -50.08 -20.61
C SER A 473 25.91 -49.13 -21.27
N TYR A 474 26.31 -47.95 -21.46
CA TYR A 474 25.68 -46.71 -21.91
C TYR A 474 24.65 -46.74 -23.05
N ASP A 475 24.18 -47.84 -23.55
CA ASP A 475 23.60 -47.82 -24.90
C ASP A 475 22.12 -48.24 -25.06
N GLN A 476 21.40 -48.78 -24.11
CA GLN A 476 20.11 -49.34 -24.50
C GLN A 476 18.91 -49.26 -23.54
N ASN A 477 19.01 -48.75 -22.32
CA ASN A 477 17.92 -48.94 -21.35
C ASN A 477 17.46 -47.69 -20.57
N LEU A 478 17.43 -46.50 -21.17
CA LEU A 478 16.66 -45.40 -20.56
C LEU A 478 15.20 -45.82 -20.53
N THR A 479 14.62 -45.90 -19.35
CA THR A 479 13.18 -46.11 -19.17
C THR A 479 12.43 -44.80 -19.37
N ALA A 480 11.18 -44.88 -19.77
CA ALA A 480 10.33 -43.71 -19.79
C ALA A 480 10.16 -43.13 -18.38
N PRO A 481 10.07 -41.80 -18.22
CA PRO A 481 9.54 -41.24 -17.00
C PRO A 481 8.21 -41.89 -16.68
N THR A 482 8.03 -42.26 -15.42
CA THR A 482 6.92 -43.10 -14.98
C THR A 482 6.18 -42.40 -13.86
N ILE A 483 4.87 -42.36 -13.97
CA ILE A 483 3.97 -41.86 -12.94
C ILE A 483 3.44 -43.05 -12.16
N LEU A 484 3.63 -43.03 -10.86
CA LEU A 484 3.03 -43.96 -9.91
C LEU A 484 1.90 -43.20 -9.21
N TRP A 485 0.68 -43.66 -9.46
CA TRP A 485 -0.52 -42.99 -8.92
C TRP A 485 -0.65 -43.21 -7.41
N GLY A 486 -0.79 -42.12 -6.68
CA GLY A 486 -0.98 -42.15 -5.23
C GLY A 486 -2.40 -42.55 -4.84
N ASP A 487 -2.57 -43.18 -3.71
CA ASP A 487 -3.85 -43.57 -3.15
C ASP A 487 -4.27 -42.67 -1.95
N GLY A 488 -3.47 -41.64 -1.68
CA GLY A 488 -3.66 -40.72 -0.56
C GLY A 488 -3.37 -41.32 0.82
N SER A 489 -2.82 -42.52 0.87
CA SER A 489 -2.37 -43.18 2.10
C SER A 489 -0.86 -43.39 2.17
N GLY A 490 -0.13 -42.70 1.31
CA GLY A 490 1.34 -42.84 1.18
C GLY A 490 1.78 -44.12 0.48
N ASN A 491 0.88 -44.78 -0.24
CA ASN A 491 1.20 -46.00 -0.98
C ASN A 491 0.95 -45.83 -2.47
N PHE A 492 1.74 -46.55 -3.28
CA PHE A 492 1.66 -46.54 -4.74
C PHE A 492 1.57 -47.98 -5.26
N ASP A 493 0.93 -48.19 -6.41
CA ASP A 493 0.92 -49.52 -7.07
C ASP A 493 1.67 -49.48 -8.40
N TYR A 494 2.77 -50.20 -8.47
CA TYR A 494 3.59 -50.27 -9.68
C TYR A 494 2.86 -50.90 -10.88
N ASN A 495 1.83 -51.71 -10.65
CA ASN A 495 1.01 -52.24 -11.73
C ASN A 495 0.03 -51.24 -12.31
N ASN A 496 -0.27 -50.16 -11.55
CA ASN A 496 -1.14 -49.07 -11.97
C ASN A 496 -0.30 -47.82 -12.31
N LYS A 497 0.70 -47.96 -13.16
CA LYS A 497 1.59 -46.88 -13.56
C LYS A 497 1.27 -46.37 -14.97
N THR A 498 1.64 -45.15 -15.25
CA THR A 498 1.67 -44.59 -16.61
C THR A 498 3.10 -44.25 -17.00
N GLU A 499 3.53 -44.73 -18.17
CA GLU A 499 4.81 -44.33 -18.79
C GLU A 499 4.54 -43.13 -19.71
N VAL A 500 5.29 -42.03 -19.55
CA VAL A 500 5.07 -40.76 -20.27
C VAL A 500 5.26 -40.97 -21.80
N TRP A 501 6.15 -41.86 -22.19
CA TRP A 501 6.30 -42.29 -23.59
C TRP A 501 6.51 -43.82 -23.69
N LYS A 502 6.11 -44.41 -24.81
CA LYS A 502 6.22 -45.86 -24.99
C LYS A 502 7.62 -46.26 -25.45
N LEU A 503 8.01 -47.48 -25.12
CA LEU A 503 9.25 -48.07 -25.61
C LEU A 503 9.28 -48.03 -27.15
N GLY A 504 10.25 -47.30 -27.73
CA GLY A 504 10.32 -47.02 -29.18
C GLY A 504 10.04 -45.58 -29.57
N GLU A 505 9.36 -44.82 -28.71
CA GLU A 505 9.12 -43.40 -28.85
C GLU A 505 10.16 -42.53 -28.08
N LYS A 506 11.26 -43.17 -27.68
CA LYS A 506 12.34 -42.53 -26.94
C LYS A 506 12.82 -41.27 -27.68
N PRO A 507 12.90 -40.13 -27.01
CA PRO A 507 13.42 -38.90 -27.59
C PRO A 507 14.83 -39.13 -28.19
N SER A 508 15.06 -38.52 -29.35
CA SER A 508 16.34 -38.60 -30.04
C SER A 508 16.66 -37.34 -30.80
N TYR A 509 17.93 -37.01 -30.93
CA TYR A 509 18.44 -35.92 -31.71
C TYR A 509 19.53 -36.37 -32.68
N ASN A 510 19.37 -36.06 -33.97
CA ASN A 510 20.30 -36.50 -35.03
C ASN A 510 20.61 -38.00 -35.01
N GLY A 511 19.63 -38.85 -34.68
CA GLY A 511 19.77 -40.30 -34.60
C GLY A 511 20.47 -40.81 -33.35
N LYS A 512 20.93 -39.94 -32.45
CA LYS A 512 21.40 -40.33 -31.12
C LYS A 512 20.24 -40.27 -30.13
N LYS A 513 20.09 -41.27 -29.32
CA LYS A 513 19.11 -41.33 -28.24
C LYS A 513 19.60 -40.48 -27.08
N VAL A 514 18.72 -39.76 -26.42
CA VAL A 514 19.06 -39.04 -25.21
C VAL A 514 19.31 -39.97 -24.04
N ASP A 515 20.23 -39.59 -23.18
CA ASP A 515 20.79 -40.52 -22.18
C ASP A 515 20.24 -40.28 -20.78
N ASN A 516 19.86 -39.06 -20.43
CA ASN A 516 19.46 -38.73 -19.08
C ASN A 516 18.31 -37.71 -19.08
N ASN A 517 17.32 -37.92 -18.21
CA ASN A 517 16.32 -36.93 -17.88
C ASN A 517 16.86 -36.14 -16.67
N ASP A 518 17.02 -34.84 -16.84
CA ASP A 518 17.65 -33.98 -15.85
C ASP A 518 16.62 -33.20 -15.01
N ASP A 519 15.48 -32.84 -15.62
CA ASP A 519 14.39 -32.20 -14.91
C ASP A 519 13.01 -32.58 -15.46
N ILE A 520 12.00 -32.48 -14.60
CA ILE A 520 10.58 -32.69 -14.89
C ILE A 520 9.82 -31.55 -14.28
N VAL A 521 8.95 -30.91 -15.07
CA VAL A 521 8.00 -29.94 -14.56
C VAL A 521 6.61 -30.25 -15.11
N ILE A 522 5.58 -30.00 -14.30
CA ILE A 522 4.21 -30.43 -14.54
C ILE A 522 3.27 -29.27 -14.31
N GLY A 523 2.33 -29.08 -15.23
CA GLY A 523 1.31 -28.04 -15.13
C GLY A 523 0.40 -28.00 -16.35
N ASP A 524 -0.77 -27.39 -16.24
CA ASP A 524 -1.72 -27.23 -17.33
C ASP A 524 -1.27 -26.09 -18.26
N ILE A 525 -0.53 -26.44 -19.31
CA ILE A 525 0.10 -25.49 -20.24
C ILE A 525 -0.92 -24.87 -21.18
N ASP A 526 -1.85 -25.69 -21.71
CA ASP A 526 -2.79 -25.22 -22.72
C ASP A 526 -4.14 -24.76 -22.16
N GLY A 527 -4.30 -24.79 -20.83
CA GLY A 527 -5.47 -24.27 -20.13
C GLY A 527 -6.71 -25.18 -20.23
N ASP A 528 -6.51 -26.49 -20.49
CA ASP A 528 -7.62 -27.43 -20.63
C ASP A 528 -8.04 -28.10 -19.31
N GLY A 529 -7.34 -27.78 -18.21
CA GLY A 529 -7.59 -28.30 -16.86
C GLY A 529 -6.91 -29.64 -16.58
N ILE A 530 -6.06 -30.12 -17.48
CA ILE A 530 -5.30 -31.37 -17.34
C ILE A 530 -3.81 -31.04 -17.33
N ASN A 531 -3.08 -31.59 -16.39
CA ASN A 531 -1.66 -31.33 -16.31
C ASN A 531 -0.88 -31.97 -17.47
N ASP A 532 0.03 -31.18 -18.03
CA ASP A 532 1.00 -31.55 -19.05
C ASP A 532 2.36 -31.79 -18.39
N ILE A 533 3.26 -32.47 -19.10
CA ILE A 533 4.61 -32.78 -18.61
C ILE A 533 5.65 -32.17 -19.54
N VAL A 534 6.59 -31.43 -18.98
CA VAL A 534 7.79 -30.95 -19.67
C VAL A 534 9.00 -31.66 -19.13
N LEU A 535 9.75 -32.27 -20.01
CA LEU A 535 10.95 -33.03 -19.68
C LEU A 535 12.19 -32.32 -20.23
N LEU A 536 13.19 -32.16 -19.38
CA LEU A 536 14.52 -31.70 -19.77
C LEU A 536 15.47 -32.90 -19.84
N TYR A 537 16.11 -33.07 -20.99
CA TYR A 537 17.13 -34.05 -21.20
C TYR A 537 18.49 -33.41 -21.43
N ILE A 538 19.54 -33.99 -20.84
CA ILE A 538 20.92 -33.66 -21.15
C ILE A 538 21.53 -34.85 -21.85
N PHE A 539 22.29 -34.63 -22.92
CA PHE A 539 22.98 -35.66 -23.66
C PHE A 539 24.27 -35.12 -24.29
N GLN A 540 25.16 -36.02 -24.61
CA GLN A 540 26.48 -35.71 -25.15
C GLN A 540 26.61 -36.21 -26.59
N ILE A 541 27.18 -35.38 -27.44
CA ILE A 541 27.57 -35.79 -28.79
C ILE A 541 29.12 -35.77 -28.88
N ASP A 542 29.71 -36.95 -28.98
CA ASP A 542 31.15 -37.09 -29.21
C ASP A 542 31.46 -36.89 -30.69
N ASN A 543 32.60 -36.25 -30.99
CA ASN A 543 32.99 -35.88 -32.33
C ASN A 543 31.92 -35.06 -33.06
N ASP A 544 31.35 -34.09 -32.38
CA ASP A 544 30.28 -33.25 -32.90
C ASP A 544 30.76 -32.47 -34.13
N PRO A 545 30.15 -32.66 -35.29
CA PRO A 545 30.52 -31.93 -36.51
C PRO A 545 30.25 -30.44 -36.41
N ASN A 546 29.32 -30.03 -35.55
CA ASN A 546 29.00 -28.64 -35.31
C ASN A 546 30.03 -27.95 -34.40
N ASN A 547 30.88 -28.73 -33.72
CA ASN A 547 31.94 -28.24 -32.84
C ASN A 547 33.33 -28.78 -33.24
N ASN A 548 33.65 -28.74 -34.52
CA ASN A 548 34.95 -29.19 -35.06
C ASN A 548 35.40 -30.59 -34.63
N GLY A 549 34.44 -31.48 -34.36
CA GLY A 549 34.72 -32.83 -33.90
C GLY A 549 35.05 -32.96 -32.42
N ASN A 550 34.81 -31.91 -31.62
CA ASN A 550 34.89 -32.01 -30.16
C ASN A 550 33.61 -32.61 -29.57
N THR A 551 33.70 -33.06 -28.33
CA THR A 551 32.52 -33.44 -27.57
C THR A 551 31.71 -32.22 -27.18
N THR A 552 30.38 -32.24 -27.38
CA THR A 552 29.47 -31.18 -27.01
C THR A 552 28.34 -31.74 -26.15
N MET A 553 28.04 -31.04 -25.07
CA MET A 553 26.84 -31.27 -24.26
C MET A 553 25.66 -30.50 -24.84
N TYR A 554 24.52 -31.14 -24.90
CA TYR A 554 23.26 -30.59 -25.39
C TYR A 554 22.16 -30.75 -24.36
N SER A 555 21.21 -29.82 -24.34
CA SER A 555 19.94 -29.98 -23.66
C SER A 555 18.79 -30.02 -24.66
N MET A 556 17.77 -30.81 -24.36
CA MET A 556 16.56 -30.92 -25.17
C MET A 556 15.33 -30.90 -24.28
N ILE A 557 14.38 -30.02 -24.62
CA ILE A 557 13.07 -29.94 -23.98
C ILE A 557 12.07 -30.78 -24.78
N ASN A 558 11.28 -31.60 -24.10
CA ASN A 558 10.13 -32.27 -24.70
C ASN A 558 8.85 -31.92 -23.92
N VAL A 559 7.75 -31.69 -24.62
CA VAL A 559 6.45 -31.41 -24.05
C VAL A 559 5.50 -32.56 -24.38
N PHE A 560 4.83 -33.06 -23.36
CA PHE A 560 3.84 -34.12 -23.44
C PHE A 560 2.50 -33.59 -22.91
N LYS A 561 1.50 -33.48 -23.79
CA LYS A 561 0.14 -33.12 -23.42
C LYS A 561 -0.53 -34.27 -22.69
N GLY A 562 -1.12 -33.96 -21.54
CA GLY A 562 -1.97 -34.86 -20.78
C GLY A 562 -3.34 -35.07 -21.42
N ASN A 563 -3.93 -36.22 -21.19
CA ASN A 563 -5.28 -36.58 -21.59
C ASN A 563 -6.10 -37.04 -20.38
N SER A 564 -7.43 -36.93 -20.46
CA SER A 564 -8.33 -37.31 -19.37
C SER A 564 -8.34 -38.81 -19.01
N ASP A 565 -7.63 -39.66 -19.76
CA ASP A 565 -7.43 -41.06 -19.46
C ASP A 565 -6.06 -41.36 -18.80
N ASN A 566 -5.39 -40.32 -18.31
CA ASN A 566 -4.06 -40.37 -17.71
C ASN A 566 -2.96 -40.82 -18.68
N SER A 567 -3.17 -40.72 -19.98
CA SER A 567 -2.16 -40.91 -21.01
C SER A 567 -1.54 -39.59 -21.47
N PHE A 568 -0.36 -39.67 -22.10
CA PHE A 568 0.36 -38.51 -22.60
C PHE A 568 0.69 -38.62 -24.08
N VAL A 569 0.64 -37.49 -24.79
CA VAL A 569 0.98 -37.40 -26.20
C VAL A 569 2.09 -36.38 -26.41
N ASN A 570 3.16 -36.82 -27.09
CA ASN A 570 4.26 -35.91 -27.42
C ASN A 570 3.81 -34.80 -28.37
N LYS A 571 3.94 -33.57 -27.93
CA LYS A 571 3.62 -32.35 -28.66
C LYS A 571 4.85 -31.49 -28.96
N THR A 572 6.04 -31.98 -28.71
CA THR A 572 7.28 -31.21 -28.82
C THR A 572 7.41 -30.52 -30.18
N ASP A 573 7.30 -31.27 -31.28
CA ASP A 573 7.44 -30.70 -32.63
C ASP A 573 6.29 -29.78 -33.05
N GLU A 574 5.12 -29.91 -32.42
CA GLU A 574 3.94 -29.08 -32.68
C GLU A 574 3.98 -27.79 -31.87
N TRP A 575 4.40 -27.88 -30.62
CA TRP A 575 4.31 -26.79 -29.66
C TRP A 575 5.61 -26.01 -29.48
N LEU A 576 6.77 -26.61 -29.72
CA LEU A 576 8.08 -25.97 -29.56
C LEU A 576 8.84 -25.85 -30.87
N ASN A 577 9.39 -24.66 -31.10
CA ASN A 577 10.44 -24.45 -32.11
C ASN A 577 11.79 -24.32 -31.40
N ASP A 578 12.86 -24.92 -31.96
CA ASP A 578 14.22 -24.80 -31.46
C ASP A 578 14.42 -25.31 -30.01
N TYR A 579 13.91 -26.53 -29.75
CA TYR A 579 13.92 -27.17 -28.43
C TYR A 579 15.23 -27.88 -28.06
N VAL A 580 16.25 -27.80 -28.89
CA VAL A 580 17.57 -28.35 -28.61
C VAL A 580 18.61 -27.23 -28.51
N LYS A 581 19.39 -27.25 -27.45
CA LYS A 581 20.42 -26.25 -27.16
C LYS A 581 21.81 -26.92 -27.10
N GLY A 582 22.81 -26.23 -27.62
CA GLY A 582 24.21 -26.62 -27.59
C GLY A 582 24.93 -26.32 -26.27
N PHE A 583 24.19 -26.30 -25.17
CA PHE A 583 24.72 -26.16 -23.80
C PHE A 583 23.77 -26.86 -22.83
N PRO A 584 24.24 -27.33 -21.66
CA PRO A 584 23.38 -27.92 -20.66
C PRO A 584 22.52 -26.84 -19.95
N MET A 585 21.23 -27.11 -19.86
CA MET A 585 20.29 -26.44 -18.97
C MET A 585 20.12 -27.29 -17.71
N THR A 586 19.85 -26.70 -16.58
CA THR A 586 19.84 -27.44 -15.32
C THR A 586 18.48 -27.53 -14.64
N TRP A 587 17.59 -26.63 -14.93
CA TRP A 587 16.28 -26.59 -14.30
C TRP A 587 15.26 -25.81 -15.11
N LEU A 588 14.00 -26.26 -15.10
CA LEU A 588 12.88 -25.61 -15.74
C LEU A 588 11.87 -25.11 -14.70
N LEU A 589 11.14 -24.09 -15.07
CA LEU A 589 9.98 -23.58 -14.35
C LEU A 589 8.81 -23.44 -15.32
N LEU A 590 7.60 -23.71 -14.83
CA LEU A 590 6.35 -23.43 -15.53
C LEU A 590 5.68 -22.22 -14.85
N ARG A 591 5.49 -21.13 -15.58
CA ARG A 591 4.94 -19.91 -15.01
C ARG A 591 4.45 -18.95 -16.07
N ASP A 592 3.36 -18.25 -15.79
CA ASP A 592 2.91 -17.09 -16.57
C ASP A 592 3.79 -15.87 -16.20
N ILE A 593 4.75 -15.56 -17.06
CA ILE A 593 5.74 -14.50 -16.78
C ILE A 593 5.30 -13.14 -17.31
N ASP A 594 4.53 -13.13 -18.39
CA ASP A 594 4.07 -11.90 -19.01
C ASP A 594 2.66 -11.50 -18.57
N ASN A 595 2.04 -12.27 -17.65
CA ASN A 595 0.68 -12.11 -17.13
C ASN A 595 -0.40 -12.14 -18.23
N ASN A 596 -0.20 -12.98 -19.25
CA ASN A 596 -1.17 -13.19 -20.33
C ASN A 596 -2.22 -14.26 -20.02
N GLY A 597 -2.10 -14.95 -18.87
CA GLY A 597 -2.98 -16.01 -18.41
C GLY A 597 -2.61 -17.41 -18.91
N PHE A 598 -1.48 -17.55 -19.56
CA PHE A 598 -0.94 -18.84 -20.03
C PHE A 598 0.38 -19.18 -19.32
N ILE A 599 0.68 -20.47 -19.23
CA ILE A 599 1.92 -20.95 -18.61
C ILE A 599 3.06 -20.95 -19.62
N ASP A 600 4.19 -20.38 -19.23
CA ASP A 600 5.43 -20.33 -19.99
C ASP A 600 6.44 -21.36 -19.49
N ILE A 601 7.40 -21.73 -20.33
CA ILE A 601 8.56 -22.55 -19.94
C ILE A 601 9.78 -21.64 -19.81
N VAL A 602 10.39 -21.62 -18.63
CA VAL A 602 11.52 -20.77 -18.32
C VAL A 602 12.66 -21.60 -17.78
N GLU A 603 13.87 -21.31 -18.25
CA GLU A 603 15.08 -21.84 -17.63
C GLU A 603 15.37 -21.09 -16.34
N SER A 604 15.47 -21.82 -15.25
CA SER A 604 15.93 -21.28 -13.98
C SER A 604 17.46 -21.18 -13.99
N GLU A 605 17.98 -20.08 -14.49
CA GLU A 605 19.43 -19.84 -14.43
C GLU A 605 19.90 -19.34 -13.08
N SER A 606 20.92 -20.02 -12.56
CA SER A 606 21.89 -19.38 -11.68
C SER A 606 22.99 -18.74 -12.53
N LYS A 607 22.97 -17.42 -12.69
CA LYS A 607 24.05 -16.69 -13.37
C LYS A 607 25.38 -16.69 -12.62
N VAL A 608 25.41 -17.26 -11.43
CA VAL A 608 26.61 -17.37 -10.61
C VAL A 608 27.21 -18.74 -10.83
N GLY A 609 27.79 -18.93 -12.01
CA GLY A 609 28.52 -20.15 -12.36
C GLY A 609 29.87 -20.24 -11.67
N ARG A 610 30.37 -21.47 -11.50
CA ARG A 610 31.74 -21.73 -11.05
C ARG A 610 32.73 -20.92 -11.87
N PRO A 611 33.64 -20.16 -11.27
CA PRO A 611 34.73 -19.56 -12.02
C PRO A 611 35.51 -20.67 -12.74
N GLY A 612 35.34 -20.78 -14.05
CA GLY A 612 36.23 -21.54 -14.94
C GLY A 612 35.71 -22.82 -15.59
N SER A 613 34.45 -23.26 -15.44
CA SER A 613 33.99 -24.49 -16.09
C SER A 613 32.71 -24.42 -16.92
N TRP A 614 31.87 -23.40 -16.76
CA TRP A 614 30.65 -23.28 -17.54
C TRP A 614 30.47 -21.82 -17.96
N THR A 615 30.92 -21.49 -19.17
CA THR A 615 30.62 -20.20 -19.82
C THR A 615 29.22 -20.29 -20.43
N GLY A 616 28.18 -20.33 -19.62
CA GLY A 616 26.82 -20.11 -20.09
C GLY A 616 26.68 -18.66 -20.54
N ASN A 617 26.23 -18.46 -21.77
CA ASN A 617 25.82 -17.13 -22.22
C ASN A 617 24.65 -16.66 -21.35
N SER A 618 24.68 -15.40 -21.00
CA SER A 618 23.80 -14.68 -20.09
C SER A 618 22.34 -14.54 -20.52
N ASN A 619 21.80 -15.41 -21.33
CA ASN A 619 20.43 -15.34 -21.82
C ASN A 619 19.66 -16.56 -21.31
N SER A 620 18.92 -16.40 -20.22
CA SER A 620 17.89 -17.37 -19.79
C SER A 620 16.96 -17.64 -20.97
N ILE A 621 16.73 -18.93 -21.25
CA ILE A 621 15.81 -19.32 -22.31
C ILE A 621 14.42 -19.21 -21.79
N ARG A 622 13.58 -18.48 -22.53
CA ARG A 622 12.19 -18.27 -22.23
C ARG A 622 11.37 -18.68 -23.45
N TYR A 623 10.36 -19.50 -23.21
CA TYR A 623 9.38 -19.86 -24.20
C TYR A 623 8.00 -19.39 -23.70
N GLU A 624 7.42 -18.41 -24.36
CA GLU A 624 6.10 -17.89 -24.03
C GLU A 624 5.02 -18.62 -24.84
N TRP A 625 3.97 -19.09 -24.13
CA TRP A 625 2.82 -19.74 -24.76
C TRP A 625 1.84 -18.71 -25.30
N ASN A 626 1.49 -18.82 -26.58
CA ASN A 626 0.57 -17.88 -27.25
C ASN A 626 -0.87 -18.41 -27.41
N GLY A 627 -1.22 -19.48 -26.68
CA GLY A 627 -2.51 -20.16 -26.80
C GLY A 627 -2.52 -21.29 -27.84
N SER A 628 -1.43 -21.54 -28.56
CA SER A 628 -1.32 -22.63 -29.53
C SER A 628 0.07 -23.25 -29.65
N LYS A 629 1.10 -22.51 -29.35
CA LYS A 629 2.49 -22.93 -29.36
C LYS A 629 3.36 -22.01 -28.52
N PHE A 630 4.54 -22.49 -28.17
CA PHE A 630 5.58 -21.69 -27.52
C PHE A 630 6.38 -20.87 -28.53
N GLU A 631 6.60 -19.62 -28.22
CA GLU A 631 7.50 -18.73 -28.94
C GLU A 631 8.72 -18.41 -28.08
N LYS A 632 9.90 -18.69 -28.61
CA LYS A 632 11.15 -18.39 -27.91
C LYS A 632 11.38 -16.90 -27.87
N ILE A 633 11.53 -16.36 -26.66
CA ILE A 633 11.91 -14.98 -26.40
C ILE A 633 13.41 -14.94 -26.06
N ASN A 634 14.15 -14.05 -26.74
CA ASN A 634 15.61 -13.89 -26.57
C ASN A 634 15.95 -12.78 -25.58
#